data_ddeee0c1655cc4d7c3943acd7dbfaebe
#
_entry.id   ddeee0c1655cc4d7c3943acd7dbfaebe
#
_cell.length_a   1.000
_cell.length_b   1.000
_cell.length_c   1.000
_cell.angle_alpha   90.00
_cell.angle_beta   90.00
_cell.angle_gamma   90.00
#
_symmetry.space_group_name_H-M   'P 1'
#
loop_
_entity.id
_entity.type
_entity.pdbx_description
1 polymer ?
#
loop_
_entity_poly.entity_id
_entity_poly.type
_entity_poly.pdbx_seq_one_letter_code
_entity_poly.pdbx_strand_id
1 'polypeptide(L)'
;MGVRTLIIPLFLVLFCCVFGCKNTRPNPVSENAYDLPQIKDSGELVVLTLYSSTSYFIYRGQEMGFQYELSGQFAKSLGLKLRIEVANSVDELIRKLLAG
;
A
#
# COMPACT_ATOMS: atom_id res chain seq x y z
N MET A 1 -34.89 -44.42 13.16
CA MET A 1 -34.93 -43.15 13.86
C MET A 1 -33.58 -42.48 14.12
N GLY A 2 -32.46 -43.12 13.82
CA GLY A 2 -31.13 -42.58 14.13
C GLY A 2 -30.52 -41.59 13.13
N VAL A 3 -30.79 -41.75 11.84
CA VAL A 3 -30.05 -40.99 10.79
C VAL A 3 -30.58 -39.56 10.64
N ARG A 4 -31.82 -39.31 10.81
CA ARG A 4 -32.43 -37.96 10.69
C ARG A 4 -32.05 -37.05 11.86
N THR A 5 -31.82 -37.61 13.05
CA THR A 5 -31.44 -36.84 14.25
C THR A 5 -29.96 -36.48 14.25
N LEU A 6 -29.11 -37.24 13.54
CA LEU A 6 -27.67 -36.98 13.40
C LEU A 6 -27.33 -35.95 12.30
N ILE A 7 -28.18 -35.81 11.29
CA ILE A 7 -27.94 -34.91 10.14
C ILE A 7 -28.14 -33.45 10.56
N ILE A 8 -29.09 -33.17 11.44
CA ILE A 8 -29.41 -31.80 11.90
C ILE A 8 -28.25 -31.17 12.67
N PRO A 9 -27.62 -31.83 13.66
CA PRO A 9 -26.46 -31.23 14.36
C PRO A 9 -25.22 -31.15 13.48
N LEU A 10 -25.03 -32.07 12.53
CA LEU A 10 -23.95 -32.03 11.57
C LEU A 10 -24.06 -30.80 10.62
N PHE A 11 -25.28 -30.49 10.19
CA PHE A 11 -25.55 -29.33 9.33
C PHE A 11 -25.39 -28.01 10.10
N LEU A 12 -25.73 -28.01 11.40
CA LEU A 12 -25.56 -26.84 12.27
C LEU A 12 -24.07 -26.53 12.53
N VAL A 13 -23.24 -27.56 12.71
CA VAL A 13 -21.77 -27.41 12.89
C VAL A 13 -21.11 -26.92 11.61
N LEU A 14 -21.54 -27.42 10.46
CA LEU A 14 -21.03 -26.98 9.15
C LEU A 14 -21.39 -25.52 8.86
N PHE A 15 -22.56 -25.07 9.28
CA PHE A 15 -23.03 -23.68 9.11
C PHE A 15 -22.25 -22.68 9.98
N CYS A 16 -21.78 -23.09 11.16
CA CYS A 16 -20.96 -22.24 12.03
C CYS A 16 -19.56 -21.95 11.46
N CYS A 17 -19.03 -22.87 10.63
CA CYS A 17 -17.69 -22.69 10.04
C CYS A 17 -17.65 -21.61 8.94
N VAL A 18 -18.78 -21.25 8.35
CA VAL A 18 -18.83 -20.27 7.24
C VAL A 18 -18.91 -18.83 7.74
N PHE A 19 -19.29 -18.59 9.00
CA PHE A 19 -19.37 -17.26 9.58
C PHE A 19 -18.10 -16.80 10.34
N GLY A 20 -17.04 -17.59 10.29
CA GLY A 20 -15.77 -17.32 10.96
C GLY A 20 -14.85 -16.32 10.25
N CYS A 21 -15.34 -15.46 9.36
CA CYS A 21 -14.56 -14.31 8.91
C CYS A 21 -14.43 -13.31 10.08
N LYS A 22 -13.37 -13.45 10.84
CA LYS A 22 -12.93 -12.37 11.75
C LYS A 22 -12.65 -11.15 10.88
N ASN A 23 -13.55 -10.19 10.96
CA ASN A 23 -13.31 -8.84 10.48
C ASN A 23 -12.14 -8.29 11.30
N THR A 24 -10.93 -8.47 10.82
CA THR A 24 -9.77 -7.77 11.35
C THR A 24 -10.01 -6.31 11.01
N ARG A 25 -10.54 -5.56 11.97
CA ARG A 25 -10.63 -4.11 11.84
C ARG A 25 -9.19 -3.65 11.58
N PRO A 26 -8.92 -2.91 10.51
CA PRO A 26 -7.63 -2.29 10.36
C PRO A 26 -7.39 -1.50 11.66
N ASN A 27 -6.20 -1.67 12.25
CA ASN A 27 -5.77 -0.81 13.35
C ASN A 27 -6.10 0.62 12.98
N PRO A 28 -6.64 1.45 13.88
CA PRO A 28 -6.83 2.85 13.60
C PRO A 28 -5.46 3.39 13.19
N VAL A 29 -5.33 3.70 11.91
CA VAL A 29 -4.19 4.44 11.39
C VAL A 29 -4.08 5.66 12.27
N SER A 30 -2.89 5.90 12.80
CA SER A 30 -2.61 7.05 13.65
C SER A 30 -3.32 8.29 13.08
N GLU A 31 -4.02 9.01 13.93
CA GLU A 31 -4.82 10.20 13.57
C GLU A 31 -4.00 11.28 12.83
N ASN A 32 -2.67 11.14 12.82
CA ASN A 32 -1.69 11.99 12.15
C ASN A 32 -1.03 11.33 10.93
N ALA A 33 -1.58 10.23 10.40
CA ALA A 33 -1.02 9.62 9.20
C ALA A 33 -1.23 10.53 7.99
N TYR A 34 -0.14 10.84 7.29
CA TYR A 34 -0.18 11.52 6.00
C TYR A 34 -0.68 10.52 4.96
N ASP A 35 -1.95 10.63 4.60
CA ASP A 35 -2.67 9.66 3.79
C ASP A 35 -3.14 10.29 2.46
N LEU A 36 -3.77 9.51 1.61
CA LEU A 36 -4.18 9.90 0.26
C LEU A 36 -4.95 11.23 0.17
N PRO A 37 -5.87 11.58 1.08
CA PRO A 37 -6.51 12.90 1.06
C PRO A 37 -5.50 14.05 1.17
N GLN A 38 -4.56 13.97 2.10
CA GLN A 38 -3.53 14.98 2.31
C GLN A 38 -2.56 15.08 1.12
N ILE A 39 -2.22 13.94 0.50
CA ILE A 39 -1.41 13.90 -0.72
C ILE A 39 -2.14 14.62 -1.87
N LYS A 40 -3.44 14.38 -2.03
CA LYS A 40 -4.25 15.04 -3.06
C LYS A 40 -4.35 16.55 -2.82
N ASP A 41 -4.52 16.96 -1.58
CA ASP A 41 -4.60 18.38 -1.21
C ASP A 41 -3.27 19.10 -1.43
N SER A 42 -2.14 18.41 -1.24
CA SER A 42 -0.80 18.97 -1.51
C SER A 42 -0.51 19.17 -2.99
N GLY A 43 -1.18 18.41 -3.87
CA GLY A 43 -0.96 18.44 -5.31
C GLY A 43 0.29 17.71 -5.78
N GLU A 44 1.05 17.07 -4.87
CA GLU A 44 2.28 16.35 -5.14
C GLU A 44 2.25 14.92 -4.61
N LEU A 45 2.75 13.99 -5.42
CA LEU A 45 3.10 12.63 -4.99
C LEU A 45 4.62 12.57 -4.77
N VAL A 46 5.03 12.45 -3.51
CA VAL A 46 6.45 12.26 -3.16
C VAL A 46 6.76 10.77 -3.15
N VAL A 47 7.74 10.37 -3.93
CA VAL A 47 8.20 8.98 -4.02
C VAL A 47 9.63 8.88 -3.53
N LEU A 48 9.81 8.10 -2.47
CA LEU A 48 11.13 7.78 -1.92
C LEU A 48 11.72 6.58 -2.67
N THR A 49 12.94 6.71 -3.14
CA THR A 49 13.62 5.65 -3.88
C THR A 49 15.12 5.61 -3.58
N LEU A 50 15.78 4.57 -4.04
CA LEU A 50 17.25 4.44 -4.04
C LEU A 50 17.77 4.58 -5.47
N TYR A 51 19.00 5.04 -5.63
CA TYR A 51 19.68 4.97 -6.92
C TYR A 51 19.92 3.53 -7.32
N SER A 52 19.36 3.13 -8.45
CA SER A 52 19.67 1.85 -9.10
C SER A 52 19.26 1.89 -10.57
N SER A 53 19.84 1.03 -11.38
CA SER A 53 19.52 0.90 -12.81
C SER A 53 18.07 0.52 -13.10
N THR A 54 17.36 -0.03 -12.13
CA THR A 54 15.96 -0.44 -12.28
C THR A 54 14.97 0.52 -11.60
N SER A 55 15.39 1.19 -10.53
CA SER A 55 14.50 2.05 -9.76
C SER A 55 14.48 3.48 -10.31
N TYR A 56 15.60 4.17 -10.14
CA TYR A 56 15.77 5.55 -10.53
C TYR A 56 17.24 5.86 -10.78
N PHE A 57 17.56 6.50 -11.88
CA PHE A 57 18.89 6.97 -12.21
C PHE A 57 18.81 8.16 -13.18
N ILE A 58 19.89 8.92 -13.26
CA ILE A 58 20.01 10.04 -14.17
C ILE A 58 20.97 9.65 -15.30
N TYR A 59 20.52 9.76 -16.53
CA TYR A 59 21.33 9.54 -17.72
C TYR A 59 21.25 10.76 -18.64
N ARG A 60 22.40 11.35 -18.94
CA ARG A 60 22.51 12.57 -19.77
C ARG A 60 21.58 13.72 -19.33
N GLY A 61 21.41 13.88 -18.02
CA GLY A 61 20.55 14.90 -17.44
C GLY A 61 19.06 14.59 -17.46
N GLN A 62 18.67 13.37 -17.87
CA GLN A 62 17.28 12.92 -17.84
C GLN A 62 17.06 11.89 -16.74
N GLU A 63 15.96 12.03 -16.04
CA GLU A 63 15.50 11.07 -15.03
C GLU A 63 14.92 9.83 -15.73
N MET A 64 15.36 8.67 -15.32
CA MET A 64 15.00 7.39 -15.91
C MET A 64 14.88 6.31 -14.86
N GLY A 65 14.26 5.21 -15.21
CA GLY A 65 14.09 4.02 -14.38
C GLY A 65 12.68 3.50 -14.42
N PHE A 66 12.54 2.18 -14.29
CA PHE A 66 11.21 1.56 -14.34
C PHE A 66 10.28 2.06 -13.25
N GLN A 67 10.76 2.16 -12.00
CA GLN A 67 9.95 2.65 -10.89
C GLN A 67 9.63 4.14 -11.04
N TYR A 68 10.54 4.92 -11.59
CA TYR A 68 10.30 6.33 -11.90
C TYR A 68 9.16 6.50 -12.90
N GLU A 69 9.21 5.77 -14.01
CA GLU A 69 8.17 5.84 -15.05
C GLU A 69 6.82 5.37 -14.53
N LEU A 70 6.79 4.27 -13.76
CA LEU A 70 5.57 3.75 -13.14
C LEU A 70 4.96 4.77 -12.15
N SER A 71 5.80 5.37 -11.33
CA SER A 71 5.37 6.42 -10.38
C SER A 71 4.83 7.66 -11.10
N GLY A 72 5.44 8.03 -12.23
CA GLY A 72 4.96 9.12 -13.07
C GLY A 72 3.59 8.86 -13.66
N GLN A 73 3.34 7.66 -14.15
CA GLN A 73 2.01 7.27 -14.63
C GLN A 73 0.97 7.26 -13.51
N PHE A 74 1.34 6.79 -12.33
CA PHE A 74 0.45 6.79 -11.16
C PHE A 74 0.12 8.21 -10.71
N ALA A 75 1.11 9.09 -10.54
CA ALA A 75 0.90 10.48 -10.21
C ALA A 75 -0.02 11.18 -11.22
N LYS A 76 0.20 10.94 -12.51
CA LYS A 76 -0.63 11.48 -13.59
C LYS A 76 -2.08 10.99 -13.49
N SER A 77 -2.32 9.73 -13.15
CA SER A 77 -3.66 9.18 -12.99
C SER A 77 -4.44 9.82 -11.84
N LEU A 78 -3.74 10.34 -10.83
CA LEU A 78 -4.30 11.06 -9.69
C LEU A 78 -4.37 12.58 -9.92
N GLY A 79 -3.86 13.09 -11.04
CA GLY A 79 -3.75 14.53 -11.30
C GLY A 79 -2.71 15.24 -10.44
N LEU A 80 -1.67 14.52 -9.98
CA LEU A 80 -0.63 15.01 -9.09
C LEU A 80 0.69 15.21 -9.84
N LYS A 81 1.53 16.12 -9.33
CA LYS A 81 2.93 16.22 -9.73
C LYS A 81 3.75 15.14 -9.06
N LEU A 82 4.69 14.54 -9.79
CA LEU A 82 5.65 13.62 -9.22
C LEU A 82 6.85 14.37 -8.67
N ARG A 83 7.25 14.07 -7.43
CA ARG A 83 8.51 14.50 -6.81
C ARG A 83 9.30 13.29 -6.34
N ILE A 84 10.49 13.12 -6.86
CA ILE A 84 11.38 12.03 -6.45
C ILE A 84 12.31 12.52 -5.35
N GLU A 85 12.39 11.76 -4.27
CA GLU A 85 13.41 11.91 -3.23
C GLU A 85 14.26 10.65 -3.18
N VAL A 86 15.56 10.83 -3.26
CA VAL A 86 16.51 9.71 -3.21
C VAL A 86 17.05 9.58 -1.81
N ALA A 87 17.02 8.37 -1.28
CA ALA A 87 17.68 8.00 -0.04
C ALA A 87 19.00 7.29 -0.35
N ASN A 88 19.99 7.44 0.55
CA ASN A 88 21.30 6.80 0.39
C ASN A 88 21.34 5.37 0.91
N SER A 89 20.34 4.99 1.71
CA SER A 89 20.21 3.65 2.27
C SER A 89 18.75 3.29 2.53
N VAL A 90 18.48 2.00 2.69
CA VAL A 90 17.14 1.50 3.05
C VAL A 90 16.71 2.04 4.43
N ASP A 91 17.63 2.12 5.38
CA ASP A 91 17.34 2.67 6.71
C ASP A 91 16.92 4.14 6.65
N GLU A 92 17.58 4.94 5.81
CA GLU A 92 17.20 6.33 5.57
C GLU A 92 15.82 6.43 4.92
N LEU A 93 15.56 5.58 3.94
CA LEU A 93 14.27 5.53 3.26
C LEU A 93 13.14 5.23 4.23
N ILE A 94 13.31 4.22 5.08
CA ILE A 94 12.31 3.85 6.10
C ILE A 94 12.10 4.99 7.10
N ARG A 95 13.17 5.62 7.58
CA ARG A 95 13.04 6.76 8.51
C ARG A 95 12.29 7.93 7.89
N LYS A 96 12.59 8.28 6.64
CA LYS A 96 11.88 9.34 5.91
C LYS A 96 10.40 9.01 5.74
N LEU A 97 10.09 7.76 5.39
CA LEU A 97 8.70 7.31 5.22
C LEU A 97 7.91 7.38 6.53
N LEU A 98 8.52 7.02 7.66
CA LEU A 98 7.87 7.06 8.98
C LEU A 98 7.73 8.49 9.53
N ALA A 99 8.57 9.41 9.08
CA ALA A 99 8.48 10.82 9.49
C ALA A 99 7.37 11.60 8.77
N GLY A 100 6.87 11.08 7.65
CA GLY A 100 5.79 11.67 6.86
C GLY A 100 6.28 12.63 5.81
#